data_ac6bcfa1af89adea3e518770833fac64
#
_entry.id   ac6bcfa1af89adea3e518770833fac64
#
_cell.length_a   1.000
_cell.length_b   1.000
_cell.length_c   1.000
_cell.angle_alpha   90.00
_cell.angle_beta   90.00
_cell.angle_gamma   90.00
#
_symmetry.space_group_name_H-M   'P 1'
#
loop_
_entity.id
_entity.type
_entity.pdbx_description
1 polymer ?
#
loop_
_entity_poly.entity_id
_entity_poly.type
_entity_poly.pdbx_seq_one_letter_code
_entity_poly.pdbx_strand_id
1 'polypeptide(L)'
;MPRTIDTDIRYIGADDTSIALFENQYPVPQGISYNSYVIFDEKIAVMDTVDGRKAAEWKKNLEESLEGRAPDYLVVHHMEPDHSGLIAWFAERYPDSTIVASVKGIPMLSQFFGDADFSGRTLAVKEGDTLSLGRHELMFVMAPMVHWPEVMVSYDKTAGILFSADAFGKFGNLADCGFYDDEDKDWETEGARYYFNICGKYGVQVQML
;
A
#
# COMPACT_ATOMS: atom_id res chain seq x y z
N MET A 1 1.67 -16.30 -1.73
CA MET A 1 2.47 -16.42 -2.99
C MET A 1 2.14 -15.23 -3.88
N PRO A 2 3.12 -14.65 -4.58
CA PRO A 2 2.86 -13.56 -5.52
C PRO A 2 1.80 -13.94 -6.54
N ARG A 3 0.90 -13.00 -6.86
CA ARG A 3 -0.18 -13.20 -7.84
C ARG A 3 -0.10 -12.13 -8.92
N THR A 4 -0.19 -12.52 -10.17
CA THR A 4 -0.22 -11.57 -11.31
C THR A 4 -1.58 -10.87 -11.36
N ILE A 5 -1.56 -9.56 -11.36
CA ILE A 5 -2.74 -8.69 -11.52
C ILE A 5 -2.88 -8.28 -12.98
N ASP A 6 -1.77 -7.86 -13.57
CA ASP A 6 -1.63 -7.55 -14.99
C ASP A 6 -0.26 -8.05 -15.45
N THR A 7 0.06 -7.95 -16.71
CA THR A 7 1.31 -8.46 -17.30
C THR A 7 2.54 -8.05 -16.50
N ASP A 8 2.56 -6.80 -16.01
CA ASP A 8 3.71 -6.21 -15.34
C ASP A 8 3.43 -5.83 -13.87
N ILE A 9 2.27 -6.21 -13.33
CA ILE A 9 1.88 -5.89 -11.96
C ILE A 9 1.63 -7.18 -11.19
N ARG A 10 2.34 -7.35 -10.06
CA ARG A 10 2.19 -8.50 -9.16
C ARG A 10 1.73 -8.04 -7.78
N TYR A 11 0.75 -8.73 -7.21
CA TYR A 11 0.41 -8.64 -5.80
C TYR A 11 1.44 -9.40 -4.97
N ILE A 12 1.95 -8.75 -3.94
CA ILE A 12 2.96 -9.30 -3.02
C ILE A 12 2.57 -9.16 -1.55
N GLY A 13 1.34 -8.76 -1.28
CA GLY A 13 0.80 -8.58 0.07
C GLY A 13 0.74 -9.88 0.88
N ALA A 14 0.13 -9.79 2.05
CA ALA A 14 0.02 -10.91 2.98
C ALA A 14 -1.32 -10.91 3.71
N ASP A 15 -1.85 -12.12 3.94
CA ASP A 15 -3.06 -12.33 4.73
C ASP A 15 -2.72 -12.51 6.21
N ASP A 16 -3.45 -11.83 7.10
CA ASP A 16 -3.32 -12.00 8.54
C ASP A 16 -4.62 -12.52 9.16
N THR A 17 -4.66 -13.82 9.38
CA THR A 17 -5.74 -14.53 10.07
C THR A 17 -5.44 -14.75 11.57
N SER A 18 -4.32 -14.21 12.07
CA SER A 18 -3.90 -14.40 13.46
C SER A 18 -4.44 -13.33 14.40
N ILE A 19 -4.94 -12.20 13.87
CA ILE A 19 -5.51 -11.12 14.67
C ILE A 19 -7.02 -11.30 14.87
N ALA A 20 -7.49 -11.02 16.08
CA ALA A 20 -8.92 -11.00 16.37
C ALA A 20 -9.56 -9.61 16.12
N LEU A 21 -8.75 -8.56 16.25
CA LEU A 21 -9.18 -7.16 16.12
C LEU A 21 -8.21 -6.40 15.21
N PHE A 22 -8.74 -5.72 14.20
CA PHE A 22 -8.01 -4.71 13.45
C PHE A 22 -7.99 -3.40 14.26
N GLU A 23 -6.87 -2.68 14.29
CA GLU A 23 -6.65 -1.49 15.12
C GLU A 23 -7.01 -1.64 16.60
N ASN A 24 -7.01 -2.87 17.15
CA ASN A 24 -7.52 -3.20 18.49
C ASN A 24 -8.99 -2.82 18.73
N GLN A 25 -9.77 -2.57 17.69
CA GLN A 25 -11.16 -2.09 17.79
C GLN A 25 -12.14 -2.95 17.01
N TYR A 26 -11.81 -3.32 15.78
CA TYR A 26 -12.75 -3.90 14.83
C TYR A 26 -12.58 -5.42 14.76
N PRO A 27 -13.59 -6.21 15.16
CA PRO A 27 -13.52 -7.66 15.03
C PRO A 27 -13.32 -8.09 13.57
N VAL A 28 -12.32 -8.93 13.35
CA VAL A 28 -12.01 -9.47 12.01
C VAL A 28 -11.94 -11.00 12.05
N PRO A 29 -13.10 -11.67 12.15
CA PRO A 29 -13.15 -13.13 12.29
C PRO A 29 -12.59 -13.87 11.07
N GLN A 30 -12.58 -13.22 9.90
CA GLN A 30 -11.98 -13.72 8.67
C GLN A 30 -10.56 -13.16 8.44
N GLY A 31 -9.98 -12.50 9.44
CA GLY A 31 -8.68 -11.84 9.30
C GLY A 31 -8.75 -10.59 8.43
N ILE A 32 -7.58 -10.20 7.89
CA ILE A 32 -7.40 -9.04 7.00
C ILE A 32 -6.27 -9.33 6.02
N SER A 33 -6.25 -8.63 4.89
CA SER A 33 -5.12 -8.63 3.96
C SER A 33 -4.45 -7.27 3.95
N TYR A 34 -3.13 -7.28 4.02
CA TYR A 34 -2.29 -6.11 3.81
C TYR A 34 -1.85 -6.07 2.36
N ASN A 35 -2.28 -5.07 1.62
CA ASN A 35 -2.10 -5.01 0.18
C ASN A 35 -0.80 -4.31 -0.20
N SER A 36 0.03 -4.98 -0.97
CA SER A 36 1.26 -4.44 -1.53
C SER A 36 1.48 -5.02 -2.92
N TYR A 37 2.09 -4.23 -3.81
CA TYR A 37 2.26 -4.61 -5.21
C TYR A 37 3.66 -4.27 -5.71
N VAL A 38 4.08 -4.92 -6.79
CA VAL A 38 5.27 -4.54 -7.59
C VAL A 38 4.84 -4.26 -9.01
N ILE A 39 5.27 -3.13 -9.53
CA ILE A 39 5.15 -2.76 -10.94
C ILE A 39 6.52 -2.93 -11.60
N PHE A 40 6.57 -3.75 -12.64
CA PHE A 40 7.77 -4.04 -13.41
C PHE A 40 7.79 -3.25 -14.71
N ASP A 41 8.83 -2.44 -14.87
CA ASP A 41 9.06 -1.66 -16.09
C ASP A 41 10.58 -1.43 -16.23
N GLU A 42 11.01 -0.40 -16.97
CA GLU A 42 12.42 0.04 -17.00
C GLU A 42 12.91 0.34 -15.58
N LYS A 43 12.03 0.95 -14.77
CA LYS A 43 12.17 1.11 -13.32
C LYS A 43 11.12 0.31 -12.57
N ILE A 44 11.49 -0.25 -11.44
CA ILE A 44 10.63 -1.06 -10.60
C ILE A 44 10.11 -0.24 -9.45
N ALA A 45 8.78 -0.22 -9.26
CA ALA A 45 8.15 0.40 -8.10
C ALA A 45 7.46 -0.64 -7.22
N VAL A 46 7.71 -0.56 -5.91
CA VAL A 46 6.95 -1.28 -4.87
C VAL A 46 5.91 -0.31 -4.32
N MET A 47 4.66 -0.77 -4.20
CA MET A 47 3.52 0.01 -3.74
C MET A 47 3.16 -0.44 -2.33
N ASP A 48 3.41 0.40 -1.33
CA ASP A 48 3.30 0.15 0.10
C ASP A 48 4.09 -1.07 0.61
N THR A 49 4.18 -1.22 1.91
CA THR A 49 4.64 -2.42 2.61
C THR A 49 3.47 -3.06 3.34
N VAL A 50 3.72 -3.82 4.39
CA VAL A 50 2.70 -4.47 5.21
C VAL A 50 3.02 -4.33 6.69
N ASP A 51 2.08 -4.74 7.56
CA ASP A 51 2.30 -4.83 9.01
C ASP A 51 3.50 -5.73 9.35
N GLY A 52 4.29 -5.32 10.33
CA GLY A 52 5.49 -6.04 10.78
C GLY A 52 5.25 -7.48 11.20
N ARG A 53 4.02 -7.84 11.61
CA ARG A 53 3.62 -9.23 11.91
C ARG A 53 3.74 -10.16 10.71
N LYS A 54 3.59 -9.62 9.50
CA LYS A 54 3.68 -10.36 8.23
C LYS A 54 5.00 -10.13 7.48
N ALA A 55 6.00 -9.59 8.16
CA ALA A 55 7.30 -9.27 7.58
C ALA A 55 7.94 -10.42 6.82
N ALA A 56 7.94 -11.63 7.39
CA ALA A 56 8.59 -12.79 6.78
C ALA A 56 7.92 -13.21 5.46
N GLU A 57 6.59 -13.17 5.42
CA GLU A 57 5.81 -13.53 4.23
C GLU A 57 6.00 -12.49 3.13
N TRP A 58 5.85 -11.20 3.46
CA TRP A 58 5.99 -10.12 2.50
C TRP A 58 7.40 -10.03 1.90
N LYS A 59 8.45 -10.15 2.73
CA LYS A 59 9.85 -10.17 2.28
C LYS A 59 10.09 -11.29 1.27
N LYS A 60 9.59 -12.48 1.57
CA LYS A 60 9.66 -13.62 0.67
C LYS A 60 8.94 -13.34 -0.65
N ASN A 61 7.71 -12.84 -0.60
CA ASN A 61 6.92 -12.52 -1.78
C ASN A 61 7.60 -11.46 -2.65
N LEU A 62 8.18 -10.42 -2.03
CA LEU A 62 8.94 -9.38 -2.72
C LEU A 62 10.18 -9.96 -3.41
N GLU A 63 11.03 -10.69 -2.68
CA GLU A 63 12.27 -11.25 -3.21
C GLU A 63 12.02 -12.26 -4.33
N GLU A 64 11.02 -13.15 -4.18
CA GLU A 64 10.58 -14.07 -5.23
C GLU A 64 10.09 -13.32 -6.48
N SER A 65 9.34 -12.22 -6.30
CA SER A 65 8.84 -11.43 -7.42
C SER A 65 9.94 -10.68 -8.16
N LEU A 66 10.91 -10.13 -7.44
CA LEU A 66 12.02 -9.37 -8.01
C LEU A 66 13.01 -10.21 -8.81
N GLU A 67 13.09 -11.51 -8.55
CA GLU A 67 13.97 -12.44 -9.29
C GLU A 67 15.44 -11.97 -9.32
N GLY A 68 15.90 -11.37 -8.21
CA GLY A 68 17.27 -10.86 -8.07
C GLY A 68 17.46 -9.41 -8.55
N ARG A 69 16.44 -8.77 -9.12
CA ARG A 69 16.47 -7.33 -9.43
C ARG A 69 16.29 -6.49 -8.16
N ALA A 70 16.68 -5.22 -8.20
CA ALA A 70 16.42 -4.27 -7.12
C ALA A 70 15.31 -3.29 -7.55
N PRO A 71 14.41 -2.91 -6.64
CA PRO A 71 13.43 -1.86 -6.93
C PRO A 71 14.09 -0.48 -6.94
N ASP A 72 13.60 0.41 -7.82
CA ASP A 72 14.01 1.81 -7.89
C ASP A 72 13.24 2.67 -6.89
N TYR A 73 11.97 2.31 -6.65
CA TYR A 73 11.08 3.10 -5.82
C TYR A 73 10.30 2.23 -4.82
N LEU A 74 10.07 2.81 -3.63
CA LEU A 74 8.98 2.44 -2.73
C LEU A 74 8.00 3.61 -2.68
N VAL A 75 6.80 3.42 -3.18
CA VAL A 75 5.70 4.40 -3.09
C VAL A 75 4.92 4.11 -1.82
N VAL A 76 4.86 5.07 -0.91
CA VAL A 76 4.17 4.97 0.37
C VAL A 76 2.92 5.83 0.34
N HIS A 77 1.76 5.19 0.22
CA HIS A 77 0.48 5.89 0.16
C HIS A 77 0.01 6.32 1.54
N HIS A 78 0.34 5.54 2.57
CA HIS A 78 -0.14 5.73 3.93
C HIS A 78 0.92 5.34 4.96
N MET A 79 0.97 6.05 6.08
CA MET A 79 1.97 5.83 7.13
C MET A 79 1.47 4.96 8.29
N GLU A 80 0.24 4.45 8.24
CA GLU A 80 -0.22 3.47 9.20
C GLU A 80 0.61 2.18 9.14
N PRO A 81 0.86 1.49 10.28
CA PRO A 81 1.78 0.35 10.33
C PRO A 81 1.50 -0.79 9.33
N ASP A 82 0.26 -0.98 8.94
CA ASP A 82 -0.13 -2.02 7.97
C ASP A 82 0.23 -1.66 6.51
N HIS A 83 0.57 -0.39 6.22
CA HIS A 83 1.15 0.06 4.96
C HIS A 83 2.64 0.35 5.07
N SER A 84 3.12 0.72 6.26
CA SER A 84 4.45 1.31 6.45
C SER A 84 5.42 0.45 7.27
N GLY A 85 4.95 -0.63 7.88
CA GLY A 85 5.69 -1.37 8.92
C GLY A 85 7.08 -1.89 8.51
N LEU A 86 7.36 -1.99 7.22
CA LEU A 86 8.64 -2.49 6.71
C LEU A 86 9.46 -1.46 5.91
N ILE A 87 9.10 -0.18 5.95
CA ILE A 87 9.83 0.87 5.22
C ILE A 87 11.31 0.93 5.65
N ALA A 88 11.61 0.86 6.95
CA ALA A 88 12.99 0.89 7.45
C ALA A 88 13.80 -0.31 6.94
N TRP A 89 13.23 -1.51 7.00
CA TRP A 89 13.85 -2.71 6.44
C TRP A 89 14.07 -2.57 4.92
N PHE A 90 13.08 -2.07 4.19
CA PHE A 90 13.20 -1.87 2.74
C PHE A 90 14.33 -0.89 2.41
N ALA A 91 14.43 0.22 3.13
CA ALA A 91 15.46 1.21 2.94
C ALA A 91 16.89 0.66 3.25
N GLU A 92 17.02 -0.21 4.23
CA GLU A 92 18.28 -0.90 4.53
C GLU A 92 18.63 -1.95 3.46
N ARG A 93 17.62 -2.71 3.02
CA ARG A 93 17.80 -3.82 2.05
C ARG A 93 18.10 -3.32 0.64
N TYR A 94 17.52 -2.18 0.26
CA TYR A 94 17.65 -1.57 -1.06
C TYR A 94 18.15 -0.11 -0.92
N PRO A 95 19.43 0.10 -0.64
CA PRO A 95 19.97 1.43 -0.29
C PRO A 95 19.93 2.44 -1.45
N ASP A 96 19.83 1.96 -2.69
CA ASP A 96 19.76 2.81 -3.89
C ASP A 96 18.30 3.19 -4.27
N SER A 97 17.31 2.60 -3.60
CA SER A 97 15.90 2.92 -3.86
C SER A 97 15.48 4.26 -3.28
N THR A 98 14.60 4.96 -3.97
CA THR A 98 13.97 6.20 -3.53
C THR A 98 12.62 5.92 -2.90
N ILE A 99 12.36 6.48 -1.71
CA ILE A 99 11.05 6.43 -1.03
C ILE A 99 10.23 7.62 -1.50
N VAL A 100 9.09 7.34 -2.12
CA VAL A 100 8.15 8.33 -2.65
C VAL A 100 6.95 8.41 -1.70
N ALA A 101 6.65 9.59 -1.18
CA ALA A 101 5.50 9.81 -0.32
C ALA A 101 4.97 11.25 -0.48
N SER A 102 3.79 11.52 0.05
CA SER A 102 3.27 12.89 0.06
C SER A 102 4.18 13.84 0.83
N VAL A 103 4.09 15.13 0.54
CA VAL A 103 4.82 16.19 1.30
C VAL A 103 4.62 16.06 2.81
N LYS A 104 3.44 15.59 3.25
CA LYS A 104 3.15 15.36 4.67
C LYS A 104 3.69 14.02 5.18
N GLY A 105 3.78 13.00 4.33
CA GLY A 105 4.31 11.69 4.68
C GLY A 105 5.83 11.69 4.92
N ILE A 106 6.59 12.48 4.14
CA ILE A 106 8.06 12.52 4.27
C ILE A 106 8.53 12.82 5.72
N PRO A 107 8.02 13.86 6.42
CA PRO A 107 8.42 14.09 7.81
C PRO A 107 8.06 12.94 8.75
N MET A 108 6.99 12.20 8.47
CA MET A 108 6.56 11.08 9.30
C MET A 108 7.54 9.90 9.24
N LEU A 109 8.30 9.75 8.16
CA LEU A 109 9.34 8.71 8.09
C LEU A 109 10.33 8.80 9.26
N SER A 110 10.85 9.98 9.56
CA SER A 110 11.76 10.16 10.69
C SER A 110 11.06 10.09 12.06
N GLN A 111 9.78 10.40 12.13
CA GLN A 111 8.99 10.28 13.37
C GLN A 111 8.70 8.81 13.72
N PHE A 112 8.41 7.98 12.72
CA PHE A 112 8.10 6.57 12.90
C PHE A 112 9.35 5.68 12.95
N PHE A 113 10.40 6.05 12.22
CA PHE A 113 11.61 5.24 12.03
C PHE A 113 12.87 6.05 12.34
N GLY A 114 12.91 6.66 13.55
CA GLY A 114 13.96 7.60 13.95
C GLY A 114 15.41 7.09 13.85
N ASP A 115 15.61 5.77 13.88
CA ASP A 115 16.93 5.14 13.73
C ASP A 115 17.32 4.86 12.27
N ALA A 116 16.40 5.04 11.31
CA ALA A 116 16.65 4.78 9.89
C ALA A 116 17.11 6.07 9.18
N ASP A 117 18.11 5.94 8.31
CA ASP A 117 18.60 7.05 7.48
C ASP A 117 17.90 7.07 6.11
N PHE A 118 17.09 8.08 5.90
CA PHE A 118 16.42 8.36 4.63
C PHE A 118 17.04 9.52 3.85
N SER A 119 18.17 10.07 4.31
CA SER A 119 18.80 11.27 3.75
C SER A 119 19.14 11.11 2.27
N GLY A 120 18.66 12.03 1.43
CA GLY A 120 18.92 12.03 -0.01
C GLY A 120 18.18 10.94 -0.80
N ARG A 121 17.31 10.17 -0.15
CA ARG A 121 16.59 9.03 -0.77
C ARG A 121 15.08 9.17 -0.69
N THR A 122 14.58 10.38 -0.58
CA THR A 122 13.14 10.65 -0.53
C THR A 122 12.71 11.56 -1.66
N LEU A 123 11.56 11.28 -2.23
CA LEU A 123 10.87 12.11 -3.22
C LEU A 123 9.50 12.50 -2.66
N ALA A 124 9.35 13.78 -2.30
CA ALA A 124 8.07 14.34 -1.90
C ALA A 124 7.23 14.66 -3.13
N VAL A 125 6.01 14.11 -3.17
CA VAL A 125 5.03 14.35 -4.25
C VAL A 125 3.80 15.10 -3.72
N LYS A 126 3.13 15.79 -4.63
CA LYS A 126 1.92 16.58 -4.38
C LYS A 126 0.87 16.29 -5.45
N GLU A 127 -0.29 16.91 -5.29
CA GLU A 127 -1.42 16.80 -6.20
C GLU A 127 -1.01 16.96 -7.67
N GLY A 128 -1.33 15.97 -8.50
CA GLY A 128 -1.11 15.96 -9.93
C GLY A 128 0.33 15.68 -10.38
N ASP A 129 1.28 15.51 -9.45
CA ASP A 129 2.64 15.09 -9.82
C ASP A 129 2.62 13.69 -10.45
N THR A 130 3.57 13.41 -11.33
CA THR A 130 3.70 12.10 -11.98
C THR A 130 5.09 11.51 -11.79
N LEU A 131 5.16 10.17 -11.80
CA LEU A 131 6.38 9.38 -11.77
C LEU A 131 6.38 8.40 -12.94
N SER A 132 7.32 8.56 -13.86
CA SER A 132 7.51 7.62 -14.96
C SER A 132 8.39 6.45 -14.52
N LEU A 133 7.92 5.23 -14.81
CA LEU A 133 8.69 4.00 -14.64
C LEU A 133 9.28 3.49 -15.97
N GLY A 134 8.98 4.17 -17.07
CA GLY A 134 9.23 3.79 -18.45
C GLY A 134 7.93 3.86 -19.23
N ARG A 135 7.26 2.75 -19.43
CA ARG A 135 5.93 2.66 -20.04
C ARG A 135 4.81 3.06 -19.07
N HIS A 136 4.92 2.63 -17.81
CA HIS A 136 3.98 2.99 -16.75
C HIS A 136 4.22 4.43 -16.27
N GLU A 137 3.15 5.18 -16.08
CA GLU A 137 3.15 6.52 -15.51
C GLU A 137 2.17 6.59 -14.34
N LEU A 138 2.71 6.75 -13.13
CA LEU A 138 1.92 6.94 -11.91
C LEU A 138 1.60 8.42 -11.73
N MET A 139 0.31 8.75 -11.60
CA MET A 139 -0.15 10.09 -11.19
C MET A 139 -0.58 10.04 -9.73
N PHE A 140 -0.11 11.00 -8.94
CA PHE A 140 -0.44 11.08 -7.51
C PHE A 140 -1.62 12.01 -7.27
N VAL A 141 -2.57 11.56 -6.47
CA VAL A 141 -3.73 12.32 -6.02
C VAL A 141 -3.72 12.36 -4.50
N MET A 142 -3.80 13.55 -3.93
CA MET A 142 -3.78 13.70 -2.48
C MET A 142 -5.16 13.37 -1.90
N ALA A 143 -5.18 12.50 -0.90
CA ALA A 143 -6.38 12.04 -0.22
C ALA A 143 -6.36 12.38 1.29
N PRO A 144 -6.15 13.68 1.67
CA PRO A 144 -5.98 14.06 3.05
C PRO A 144 -7.22 13.73 3.87
N MET A 145 -7.02 13.09 5.03
CA MET A 145 -8.07 12.60 5.93
C MET A 145 -8.88 11.41 5.38
N VAL A 146 -8.32 10.71 4.38
CA VAL A 146 -8.88 9.42 3.94
C VAL A 146 -7.86 8.30 4.25
N HIS A 147 -7.58 7.89 5.51
CA HIS A 147 -8.25 8.54 6.68
C HIS A 147 -7.26 9.37 7.54
N TRP A 148 -5.98 9.43 7.23
CA TRP A 148 -4.96 10.25 7.88
C TRP A 148 -4.56 11.45 7.00
N PRO A 149 -3.92 12.49 7.59
CA PRO A 149 -3.66 13.75 6.88
C PRO A 149 -2.65 13.68 5.74
N GLU A 150 -1.80 12.64 5.70
CA GLU A 150 -0.73 12.46 4.72
C GLU A 150 -1.12 11.54 3.57
N VAL A 151 -2.27 10.87 3.63
CA VAL A 151 -2.70 9.87 2.65
C VAL A 151 -2.71 10.45 1.24
N MET A 152 -2.20 9.65 0.33
CA MET A 152 -2.31 9.84 -1.11
C MET A 152 -2.75 8.53 -1.77
N VAL A 153 -3.22 8.61 -2.99
CA VAL A 153 -3.45 7.48 -3.87
C VAL A 153 -2.64 7.66 -5.15
N SER A 154 -2.38 6.61 -5.90
CA SER A 154 -1.74 6.72 -7.21
C SER A 154 -2.53 6.00 -8.27
N TYR A 155 -2.65 6.65 -9.44
CA TYR A 155 -3.31 6.10 -10.61
C TYR A 155 -2.27 5.80 -11.69
N ASP A 156 -2.16 4.53 -12.06
CA ASP A 156 -1.36 4.11 -13.19
C ASP A 156 -2.15 4.37 -14.48
N LYS A 157 -1.76 5.39 -15.21
CA LYS A 157 -2.43 5.82 -16.44
C LYS A 157 -2.32 4.78 -17.58
N THR A 158 -1.28 3.96 -17.54
CA THR A 158 -1.00 2.95 -18.58
C THR A 158 -1.85 1.71 -18.39
N ALA A 159 -1.93 1.20 -17.16
CA ALA A 159 -2.72 0.02 -16.83
C ALA A 159 -4.20 0.36 -16.49
N GLY A 160 -4.51 1.63 -16.19
CA GLY A 160 -5.83 2.03 -15.74
C GLY A 160 -6.14 1.55 -14.31
N ILE A 161 -5.11 1.43 -13.46
CA ILE A 161 -5.23 0.87 -12.11
C ILE A 161 -5.04 1.96 -11.06
N LEU A 162 -5.94 2.00 -10.08
CA LEU A 162 -5.87 2.86 -8.89
C LEU A 162 -5.31 2.06 -7.70
N PHE A 163 -4.21 2.54 -7.13
CA PHE A 163 -3.70 2.09 -5.83
C PHE A 163 -4.23 3.04 -4.76
N SER A 164 -5.22 2.59 -4.00
CA SER A 164 -6.09 3.47 -3.21
C SER A 164 -5.81 3.46 -1.71
N ALA A 165 -4.78 2.77 -1.24
CA ALA A 165 -4.55 2.56 0.19
C ALA A 165 -5.83 2.01 0.87
N ASP A 166 -6.29 2.62 1.96
CA ASP A 166 -7.48 2.20 2.70
C ASP A 166 -8.80 2.57 2.04
N ALA A 167 -8.78 3.58 1.18
CA ALA A 167 -10.00 3.98 0.49
C ALA A 167 -10.56 2.80 -0.32
N PHE A 168 -11.86 2.55 -0.18
CA PHE A 168 -12.59 1.48 -0.88
C PHE A 168 -12.20 0.05 -0.47
N GLY A 169 -11.52 -0.13 0.68
CA GLY A 169 -11.17 -1.43 1.22
C GLY A 169 -12.34 -2.18 1.87
N LYS A 170 -12.08 -3.42 2.26
CA LYS A 170 -13.00 -4.25 3.05
C LYS A 170 -12.24 -5.03 4.12
N PHE A 171 -12.93 -5.51 5.16
CA PHE A 171 -12.39 -6.53 6.06
C PHE A 171 -12.44 -7.92 5.43
N GLY A 172 -11.60 -8.83 5.95
CA GLY A 172 -11.47 -10.19 5.46
C GLY A 172 -10.16 -10.43 4.70
N ASN A 173 -9.67 -11.67 4.72
CA ASN A 173 -8.46 -12.05 4.01
C ASN A 173 -8.79 -12.51 2.58
N LEU A 174 -7.87 -12.29 1.64
CA LEU A 174 -8.06 -12.60 0.22
C LEU A 174 -8.05 -14.10 -0.07
N ALA A 175 -7.40 -14.93 0.75
CA ALA A 175 -7.33 -16.36 0.52
C ALA A 175 -8.68 -17.05 0.72
N ASP A 176 -9.46 -16.60 1.72
CA ASP A 176 -10.74 -17.21 2.09
C ASP A 176 -11.93 -16.46 1.47
N CYS A 177 -11.84 -15.14 1.32
CA CYS A 177 -12.94 -14.30 0.85
C CYS A 177 -12.96 -14.09 -0.68
N GLY A 178 -11.86 -14.43 -1.37
CA GLY A 178 -11.68 -14.14 -2.79
C GLY A 178 -10.83 -12.89 -3.04
N PHE A 179 -10.13 -12.89 -4.17
CA PHE A 179 -9.22 -11.81 -4.55
C PHE A 179 -9.94 -10.69 -5.30
N TYR A 180 -10.97 -11.02 -6.04
CA TYR A 180 -11.80 -10.09 -6.79
C TYR A 180 -13.18 -9.94 -6.13
N ASP A 181 -13.82 -8.81 -6.32
CA ASP A 181 -15.11 -8.48 -5.73
C ASP A 181 -16.24 -9.45 -6.14
N ASP A 182 -16.21 -9.99 -7.35
CA ASP A 182 -17.17 -10.98 -7.84
C ASP A 182 -16.96 -12.38 -7.25
N GLU A 183 -15.81 -12.63 -6.62
CA GLU A 183 -15.53 -13.87 -5.89
C GLU A 183 -16.05 -13.81 -4.44
N ASP A 184 -16.17 -12.62 -3.86
CA ASP A 184 -16.52 -12.41 -2.45
C ASP A 184 -18.02 -12.18 -2.27
N LYS A 185 -18.68 -13.13 -1.63
CA LYS A 185 -20.13 -13.08 -1.36
C LYS A 185 -20.53 -12.03 -0.32
N ASP A 186 -19.59 -11.64 0.53
CA ASP A 186 -19.81 -10.68 1.63
C ASP A 186 -19.20 -9.29 1.34
N TRP A 187 -18.77 -9.05 0.08
CA TRP A 187 -18.12 -7.81 -0.32
C TRP A 187 -18.85 -6.55 0.14
N GLU A 188 -20.15 -6.46 -0.17
CA GLU A 188 -20.95 -5.26 0.17
C GLU A 188 -21.03 -5.04 1.68
N THR A 189 -21.22 -6.12 2.45
CA THR A 189 -21.34 -6.03 3.92
C THR A 189 -20.02 -5.64 4.57
N GLU A 190 -18.94 -6.32 4.23
CA GLU A 190 -17.63 -6.08 4.81
C GLU A 190 -16.99 -4.79 4.29
N GLY A 191 -17.24 -4.41 3.03
CA GLY A 191 -16.86 -3.12 2.47
C GLY A 191 -17.58 -1.96 3.14
N ALA A 192 -18.89 -2.05 3.34
CA ALA A 192 -19.65 -1.05 4.07
C ALA A 192 -19.17 -0.95 5.54
N ARG A 193 -18.93 -2.08 6.20
CA ARG A 193 -18.43 -2.12 7.57
C ARG A 193 -17.04 -1.46 7.68
N TYR A 194 -16.13 -1.74 6.74
CA TYR A 194 -14.82 -1.11 6.65
C TYR A 194 -14.97 0.41 6.45
N TYR A 195 -15.71 0.82 5.42
CA TYR A 195 -15.90 2.22 5.10
C TYR A 195 -16.41 3.03 6.29
N PHE A 196 -17.50 2.60 6.94
CA PHE A 196 -18.10 3.35 8.05
C PHE A 196 -17.18 3.44 9.28
N ASN A 197 -16.30 2.48 9.48
CA ASN A 197 -15.40 2.47 10.62
C ASN A 197 -14.06 3.19 10.35
N ILE A 198 -13.55 3.13 9.12
CA ILE A 198 -12.22 3.67 8.78
C ILE A 198 -12.33 5.05 8.12
N CYS A 199 -13.00 5.16 6.99
CA CYS A 199 -13.04 6.37 6.17
C CYS A 199 -14.29 7.22 6.38
N GLY A 200 -15.41 6.65 6.81
CA GLY A 200 -16.75 7.25 6.73
C GLY A 200 -16.95 8.52 7.54
N LYS A 201 -16.19 8.71 8.62
CA LYS A 201 -16.21 9.98 9.39
C LYS A 201 -15.67 11.17 8.57
N TYR A 202 -14.94 10.87 7.49
CA TYR A 202 -14.41 11.85 6.55
C TYR A 202 -15.10 11.76 5.17
N GLY A 203 -16.39 11.42 5.16
CA GLY A 203 -17.16 11.19 3.94
C GLY A 203 -17.14 12.34 2.92
N VAL A 204 -17.00 13.58 3.38
CA VAL A 204 -16.83 14.74 2.47
C VAL A 204 -15.51 14.64 1.70
N GLN A 205 -14.42 14.29 2.40
CA GLN A 205 -13.10 14.12 1.77
C GLN A 205 -13.09 12.94 0.80
N VAL A 206 -13.76 11.84 1.15
CA VAL A 206 -13.92 10.68 0.25
C VAL A 206 -14.69 11.05 -1.01
N GLN A 207 -15.72 11.89 -0.90
CA GLN A 207 -16.49 12.36 -2.07
C GLN A 207 -15.73 13.34 -2.97
N MET A 208 -14.68 13.97 -2.44
CA MET A 208 -13.83 14.90 -3.20
C MET A 208 -12.67 14.17 -3.93
N LEU A 209 -12.33 12.97 -3.48
CA LEU A 209 -11.35 12.10 -4.09
C LEU A 209 -11.92 11.46 -5.38
#